data_388b4613fa2beb79a70656ed1ab1c54c
#
_entry.id   388b4613fa2beb79a70656ed1ab1c54c
#
_cell.length_a   1.000
_cell.length_b   1.000
_cell.length_c   1.000
_cell.angle_alpha   90.00
_cell.angle_beta   90.00
_cell.angle_gamma   90.00
#
_symmetry.space_group_name_H-M   'P 1'
#
loop_
_entity.id
_entity.type
_entity.pdbx_description
1 polymer ?
#
loop_
_entity_poly.entity_id
_entity_poly.type
_entity_poly.pdbx_seq_one_letter_code
_entity_poly.pdbx_strand_id
1 'polypeptide(L)'
;MASVKKFSNQAVVNQLRHIERTITSPKNTDIIPDREYLNYSLIPSRGISSYEYFKQRKAELYCYNRKDVKVLAGWIVTEPKTLFPHQQEHFFKIVHNFLCERYGTKNCIQSIVHADESGQPHLHFCFIPVAPDLKHGGEKICASEVLTQSELRNFHPALEKYLNENGLNIKILTGTTKAQGGNRTVSEMKLEREQIYSMDLCRERW
;
A
#
# COMPACT_ATOMS: atom_id res chain seq x y z
N MET A 1 -6.25 8.34 1.92
CA MET A 1 -5.13 8.82 1.06
C MET A 1 -4.36 7.62 0.54
N ALA A 2 -3.78 7.68 -0.67
CA ALA A 2 -3.00 6.57 -1.21
C ALA A 2 -1.58 7.00 -1.56
N SER A 3 -0.62 6.08 -1.38
CA SER A 3 0.78 6.27 -1.76
C SER A 3 1.39 4.97 -2.29
N VAL A 4 2.39 5.06 -3.17
CA VAL A 4 3.07 3.88 -3.73
C VAL A 4 4.56 3.96 -3.53
N LYS A 5 5.16 2.81 -3.22
CA LYS A 5 6.62 2.63 -3.14
C LYS A 5 7.05 1.52 -4.11
N LYS A 6 8.29 1.61 -4.60
CA LYS A 6 8.89 0.66 -5.53
C LYS A 6 10.09 -0.01 -4.86
N PHE A 7 10.21 -1.32 -4.95
CA PHE A 7 11.21 -2.12 -4.24
C PHE A 7 12.13 -2.87 -5.21
N SER A 8 13.43 -2.84 -4.95
CA SER A 8 14.41 -3.69 -5.63
C SER A 8 14.33 -5.13 -5.09
N ASN A 9 14.93 -6.07 -5.81
CA ASN A 9 14.88 -7.48 -5.43
C ASN A 9 15.37 -7.77 -4.00
N GLN A 10 16.37 -7.02 -3.52
CA GLN A 10 16.92 -7.15 -2.18
C GLN A 10 15.92 -6.73 -1.07
N ALA A 11 15.01 -5.82 -1.37
CA ALA A 11 14.04 -5.30 -0.40
C ALA A 11 12.76 -6.14 -0.30
N VAL A 12 12.52 -7.05 -1.25
CA VAL A 12 11.25 -7.80 -1.35
C VAL A 12 10.95 -8.58 -0.09
N VAL A 13 11.88 -9.42 0.38
CA VAL A 13 11.65 -10.30 1.54
C VAL A 13 11.27 -9.49 2.78
N ASN A 14 12.03 -8.44 3.07
CA ASN A 14 11.77 -7.60 4.24
C ASN A 14 10.43 -6.88 4.12
N GLN A 15 10.05 -6.42 2.92
CA GLN A 15 8.76 -5.77 2.69
C GLN A 15 7.59 -6.74 2.89
N LEU A 16 7.67 -7.94 2.32
CA LEU A 16 6.62 -8.94 2.47
C LEU A 16 6.45 -9.38 3.93
N ARG A 17 7.57 -9.65 4.63
CA ARG A 17 7.55 -9.99 6.06
C ARG A 17 7.02 -8.87 6.95
N HIS A 18 7.32 -7.62 6.62
CA HIS A 18 6.78 -6.48 7.35
C HIS A 18 5.25 -6.44 7.28
N ILE A 19 4.69 -6.66 6.10
CA ILE A 19 3.24 -6.66 5.87
C ILE A 19 2.58 -7.89 6.52
N GLU A 20 3.24 -9.05 6.53
CA GLU A 20 2.76 -10.27 7.17
C GLU A 20 2.96 -10.27 8.70
N ARG A 21 3.53 -9.21 9.29
CA ARG A 21 3.88 -9.15 10.73
C ARG A 21 4.80 -10.28 11.20
N THR A 22 5.60 -10.86 10.30
CA THR A 22 6.53 -11.97 10.63
C THR A 22 7.94 -11.51 11.02
N ILE A 23 8.15 -10.19 11.19
CA ILE A 23 9.41 -9.62 11.70
C ILE A 23 9.37 -9.61 13.23
N THR A 24 10.29 -10.30 13.87
CA THR A 24 10.37 -10.47 15.34
C THR A 24 10.64 -9.16 16.12
N SER A 25 11.24 -8.16 15.50
CA SER A 25 11.52 -6.86 16.12
C SER A 25 11.19 -5.75 15.12
N PRO A 26 9.91 -5.40 14.97
CA PRO A 26 9.52 -4.37 14.03
C PRO A 26 10.04 -3.00 14.50
N LYS A 27 10.63 -2.24 13.57
CA LYS A 27 11.06 -0.85 13.83
C LYS A 27 9.89 0.13 13.92
N ASN A 28 8.70 -0.30 13.53
CA ASN A 28 7.50 0.52 13.58
C ASN A 28 6.90 0.49 14.98
N THR A 29 7.05 1.58 15.71
CA THR A 29 6.52 1.77 17.07
C THR A 29 5.01 2.02 17.11
N ASP A 30 4.34 2.20 15.97
CA ASP A 30 2.89 2.41 15.90
C ASP A 30 2.10 1.09 15.98
N ILE A 31 2.77 -0.06 15.82
CA ILE A 31 2.15 -1.37 15.91
C ILE A 31 1.73 -1.63 17.36
N ILE A 32 0.47 -2.02 17.53
CA ILE A 32 -0.13 -2.42 18.80
C ILE A 32 -0.31 -3.94 18.78
N PRO A 33 0.58 -4.71 19.42
CA PRO A 33 0.59 -6.18 19.30
C PRO A 33 -0.76 -6.83 19.64
N ASP A 34 -1.44 -6.32 20.64
CA ASP A 34 -2.74 -6.83 21.09
C ASP A 34 -3.88 -6.65 20.06
N ARG A 35 -3.61 -5.94 18.95
CA ARG A 35 -4.56 -5.71 17.85
C ARG A 35 -4.21 -6.47 16.58
N GLU A 36 -3.17 -7.27 16.56
CA GLU A 36 -2.74 -8.00 15.35
C GLU A 36 -3.87 -8.88 14.76
N TYR A 37 -4.76 -9.42 15.61
CA TYR A 37 -5.92 -10.20 15.19
C TYR A 37 -6.94 -9.42 14.34
N LEU A 38 -6.86 -8.08 14.29
CA LEU A 38 -7.70 -7.24 13.45
C LEU A 38 -7.20 -7.17 12.00
N ASN A 39 -5.97 -7.60 11.76
CA ASN A 39 -5.40 -7.64 10.42
C ASN A 39 -5.99 -8.80 9.62
N TYR A 40 -6.25 -8.58 8.37
CA TYR A 40 -6.81 -9.64 7.52
C TYR A 40 -6.34 -9.53 6.06
N SER A 41 -6.29 -10.68 5.39
CA SER A 41 -5.95 -10.80 3.97
C SER A 41 -7.22 -10.74 3.12
N LEU A 42 -7.14 -9.99 2.00
CA LEU A 42 -8.18 -9.93 0.97
C LEU A 42 -7.96 -10.95 -0.15
N ILE A 43 -6.84 -11.67 -0.13
CA ILE A 43 -6.58 -12.77 -1.05
C ILE A 43 -6.72 -14.11 -0.33
N PRO A 44 -7.25 -15.14 -0.99
CA PRO A 44 -7.31 -16.47 -0.41
C PRO A 44 -5.91 -17.05 -0.20
N SER A 45 -5.80 -17.98 0.75
CA SER A 45 -4.55 -18.72 0.94
C SER A 45 -4.17 -19.47 -0.34
N ARG A 46 -2.90 -19.35 -0.73
CA ARG A 46 -2.34 -20.03 -1.90
C ARG A 46 -1.63 -21.34 -1.53
N GLY A 47 -1.57 -21.70 -0.24
CA GLY A 47 -0.81 -22.87 0.24
C GLY A 47 0.71 -22.72 0.15
N ILE A 48 1.21 -21.56 -0.30
CA ILE A 48 2.64 -21.21 -0.37
C ILE A 48 2.83 -19.79 0.18
N SER A 49 4.06 -19.47 0.61
CA SER A 49 4.37 -18.14 1.11
C SER A 49 4.26 -17.07 0.00
N SER A 50 4.00 -15.81 0.39
CA SER A 50 3.97 -14.69 -0.56
C SER A 50 5.29 -14.55 -1.31
N TYR A 51 6.41 -14.86 -0.66
CA TYR A 51 7.73 -14.80 -1.32
C TYR A 51 7.91 -15.91 -2.35
N GLU A 52 7.42 -17.12 -2.08
CA GLU A 52 7.45 -18.21 -3.06
C GLU A 52 6.56 -17.91 -4.26
N TYR A 53 5.35 -17.40 -4.02
CA TYR A 53 4.47 -16.97 -5.10
C TYR A 53 5.12 -15.83 -5.93
N PHE A 54 5.76 -14.87 -5.27
CA PHE A 54 6.54 -13.83 -5.97
C PHE A 54 7.63 -14.43 -6.86
N LYS A 55 8.40 -15.41 -6.37
CA LYS A 55 9.44 -16.08 -7.17
C LYS A 55 8.86 -16.81 -8.38
N GLN A 56 7.78 -17.56 -8.19
CA GLN A 56 7.10 -18.27 -9.28
C GLN A 56 6.62 -17.29 -10.35
N ARG A 57 5.85 -16.26 -9.96
CA ARG A 57 5.34 -15.28 -10.92
C ARG A 57 6.46 -14.49 -11.61
N LYS A 58 7.51 -14.13 -10.89
CA LYS A 58 8.68 -13.46 -11.46
C LYS A 58 9.39 -14.31 -12.51
N ALA A 59 9.45 -15.62 -12.33
CA ALA A 59 10.10 -16.54 -13.27
C ALA A 59 9.37 -16.65 -14.62
N GLU A 60 8.09 -16.31 -14.68
CA GLU A 60 7.29 -16.26 -15.91
C GLU A 60 7.53 -14.99 -16.74
N LEU A 61 8.25 -14.00 -16.18
CA LEU A 61 8.37 -12.65 -16.71
C LEU A 61 9.81 -12.36 -17.13
N TYR A 62 9.98 -11.63 -18.23
CA TYR A 62 11.28 -11.06 -18.53
C TYR A 62 11.67 -10.00 -17.49
N CYS A 63 12.85 -10.11 -16.93
CA CYS A 63 13.38 -9.17 -15.95
C CYS A 63 14.83 -8.84 -16.27
N TYR A 64 15.15 -7.55 -16.41
CA TYR A 64 16.54 -7.13 -16.60
C TYR A 64 17.40 -7.50 -15.40
N ASN A 65 18.57 -8.10 -15.66
CA ASN A 65 19.53 -8.49 -14.61
C ASN A 65 20.37 -7.31 -14.14
N ARG A 66 19.72 -6.35 -13.43
CA ARG A 66 20.39 -5.18 -12.83
C ARG A 66 19.89 -4.98 -11.42
N LYS A 67 20.77 -4.49 -10.52
CA LYS A 67 20.46 -4.30 -9.08
C LYS A 67 19.42 -3.21 -8.83
N ASP A 68 19.30 -2.22 -9.72
CA ASP A 68 18.40 -1.07 -9.61
C ASP A 68 16.96 -1.35 -10.05
N VAL A 69 16.72 -2.48 -10.74
CA VAL A 69 15.38 -2.86 -11.22
C VAL A 69 14.40 -2.98 -10.05
N LYS A 70 13.28 -2.29 -10.16
CA LYS A 70 12.18 -2.36 -9.21
C LYS A 70 11.25 -3.50 -9.61
N VAL A 71 11.33 -4.60 -8.86
CA VAL A 71 10.62 -5.85 -9.16
C VAL A 71 9.30 -6.01 -8.39
N LEU A 72 9.08 -5.19 -7.40
CA LEU A 72 7.85 -5.14 -6.60
C LEU A 72 7.44 -3.69 -6.42
N ALA A 73 6.14 -3.44 -6.42
CA ALA A 73 5.56 -2.17 -6.01
C ALA A 73 4.49 -2.43 -4.94
N GLY A 74 4.29 -1.45 -4.05
CA GLY A 74 3.30 -1.54 -2.98
C GLY A 74 2.51 -0.26 -2.85
N TRP A 75 1.21 -0.33 -3.05
CA TRP A 75 0.27 0.70 -2.67
C TRP A 75 -0.08 0.58 -1.18
N ILE A 76 -0.17 1.72 -0.52
CA ILE A 76 -0.79 1.87 0.79
C ILE A 76 -2.01 2.75 0.59
N VAL A 77 -3.21 2.23 0.89
CA VAL A 77 -4.46 2.98 0.78
C VAL A 77 -5.10 3.05 2.16
N THR A 78 -5.06 4.24 2.77
CA THR A 78 -5.66 4.51 4.08
C THR A 78 -7.13 4.86 3.92
N GLU A 79 -7.97 4.31 4.77
CA GLU A 79 -9.40 4.64 4.77
C GLU A 79 -9.64 6.13 5.07
N PRO A 80 -10.67 6.73 4.49
CA PRO A 80 -11.07 8.10 4.82
C PRO A 80 -11.64 8.20 6.24
N LYS A 81 -11.35 9.30 6.95
CA LYS A 81 -11.91 9.56 8.29
C LYS A 81 -13.44 9.65 8.33
N THR A 82 -14.05 9.88 7.18
CA THR A 82 -15.51 9.98 7.01
C THR A 82 -16.18 8.64 6.81
N LEU A 83 -15.41 7.55 6.69
CA LEU A 83 -15.93 6.21 6.52
C LEU A 83 -16.57 5.71 7.81
N PHE A 84 -17.78 5.15 7.71
CA PHE A 84 -18.40 4.51 8.87
C PHE A 84 -17.76 3.12 9.13
N PRO A 85 -17.64 2.70 10.41
CA PRO A 85 -16.99 1.43 10.76
C PRO A 85 -17.57 0.20 10.03
N HIS A 86 -18.88 0.14 9.84
CA HIS A 86 -19.54 -0.97 9.15
C HIS A 86 -19.24 -1.02 7.63
N GLN A 87 -18.71 0.04 7.05
CA GLN A 87 -18.33 0.13 5.63
C GLN A 87 -16.87 -0.24 5.38
N GLN A 88 -16.06 -0.41 6.42
CA GLN A 88 -14.60 -0.59 6.31
C GLN A 88 -14.22 -1.80 5.46
N GLU A 89 -14.79 -2.97 5.78
CA GLU A 89 -14.48 -4.19 5.02
C GLU A 89 -14.91 -4.07 3.55
N HIS A 90 -16.07 -3.48 3.31
CA HIS A 90 -16.58 -3.24 1.96
C HIS A 90 -15.67 -2.27 1.19
N PHE A 91 -15.23 -1.18 1.83
CA PHE A 91 -14.27 -0.23 1.26
C PHE A 91 -12.98 -0.93 0.82
N PHE A 92 -12.36 -1.72 1.70
CA PHE A 92 -11.09 -2.38 1.34
C PHE A 92 -11.27 -3.47 0.28
N LYS A 93 -12.42 -4.15 0.22
CA LYS A 93 -12.73 -5.09 -0.87
C LYS A 93 -12.83 -4.37 -2.21
N ILE A 94 -13.51 -3.22 -2.29
CA ILE A 94 -13.59 -2.42 -3.52
C ILE A 94 -12.21 -1.91 -3.92
N VAL A 95 -11.41 -1.40 -2.99
CA VAL A 95 -10.03 -0.95 -3.26
C VAL A 95 -9.17 -2.10 -3.77
N HIS A 96 -9.29 -3.28 -3.19
CA HIS A 96 -8.58 -4.48 -3.66
C HIS A 96 -8.95 -4.82 -5.11
N ASN A 97 -10.25 -4.86 -5.43
CA ASN A 97 -10.74 -5.14 -6.78
C ASN A 97 -10.22 -4.11 -7.79
N PHE A 98 -10.31 -2.82 -7.46
CA PHE A 98 -9.75 -1.73 -8.28
C PHE A 98 -8.27 -1.95 -8.59
N LEU A 99 -7.47 -2.32 -7.59
CA LEU A 99 -6.04 -2.56 -7.76
C LEU A 99 -5.75 -3.83 -8.57
N CYS A 100 -6.55 -4.88 -8.38
CA CYS A 100 -6.45 -6.13 -9.14
C CYS A 100 -6.81 -5.92 -10.63
N GLU A 101 -7.86 -5.17 -10.94
CA GLU A 101 -8.24 -4.83 -12.30
C GLU A 101 -7.17 -3.98 -12.98
N ARG A 102 -6.55 -3.06 -12.25
CA ARG A 102 -5.58 -2.11 -12.76
C ARG A 102 -4.20 -2.72 -13.01
N TYR A 103 -3.74 -3.62 -12.14
CA TYR A 103 -2.38 -4.18 -12.20
C TYR A 103 -2.35 -5.69 -12.48
N GLY A 104 -3.49 -6.33 -12.58
CA GLY A 104 -3.66 -7.76 -12.83
C GLY A 104 -3.67 -8.61 -11.56
N THR A 105 -4.72 -9.40 -11.38
CA THR A 105 -4.91 -10.26 -10.20
C THR A 105 -3.75 -11.23 -9.97
N LYS A 106 -3.23 -11.85 -11.03
CA LYS A 106 -2.07 -12.76 -10.94
C LYS A 106 -0.76 -12.07 -10.55
N ASN A 107 -0.67 -10.75 -10.71
CA ASN A 107 0.50 -9.98 -10.32
C ASN A 107 0.41 -9.50 -8.85
N CYS A 108 -0.77 -9.59 -8.21
CA CYS A 108 -0.96 -9.29 -6.81
C CYS A 108 -0.25 -10.33 -5.95
N ILE A 109 0.72 -9.90 -5.16
CA ILE A 109 1.51 -10.77 -4.26
C ILE A 109 0.87 -10.80 -2.87
N GLN A 110 0.50 -9.64 -2.33
CA GLN A 110 -0.17 -9.47 -1.05
C GLN A 110 -1.24 -8.40 -1.13
N SER A 111 -2.31 -8.60 -0.37
CA SER A 111 -3.36 -7.61 -0.17
C SER A 111 -3.87 -7.77 1.26
N ILE A 112 -3.27 -7.04 2.20
CA ILE A 112 -3.49 -7.20 3.65
C ILE A 112 -3.91 -5.86 4.23
N VAL A 113 -5.00 -5.86 4.98
CA VAL A 113 -5.47 -4.71 5.75
C VAL A 113 -4.80 -4.75 7.12
N HIS A 114 -4.16 -3.65 7.48
CA HIS A 114 -3.65 -3.40 8.82
C HIS A 114 -4.60 -2.51 9.61
N ALA A 115 -5.08 -3.03 10.74
CA ALA A 115 -5.87 -2.31 11.73
C ALA A 115 -5.21 -2.35 13.13
N ASP A 116 -3.96 -2.83 13.20
CA ASP A 116 -3.15 -2.99 14.39
C ASP A 116 -2.25 -1.79 14.70
N GLU A 117 -2.29 -0.73 13.90
CA GLU A 117 -1.47 0.47 14.14
C GLU A 117 -2.27 1.57 14.85
N SER A 118 -1.56 2.51 15.49
CA SER A 118 -2.17 3.67 16.18
C SER A 118 -2.88 4.65 15.21
N GLY A 119 -2.62 4.52 13.91
CA GLY A 119 -3.23 5.30 12.84
C GLY A 119 -4.56 4.71 12.35
N GLN A 120 -5.05 5.24 11.23
CA GLN A 120 -6.22 4.70 10.55
C GLN A 120 -5.90 3.36 9.89
N PRO A 121 -6.85 2.41 9.84
CA PRO A 121 -6.73 1.20 9.05
C PRO A 121 -6.34 1.50 7.60
N HIS A 122 -5.48 0.65 7.05
CA HIS A 122 -4.97 0.85 5.71
C HIS A 122 -4.64 -0.48 5.03
N LEU A 123 -4.88 -0.50 3.73
CA LEU A 123 -4.56 -1.63 2.87
C LEU A 123 -3.11 -1.53 2.39
N HIS A 124 -2.35 -2.60 2.54
CA HIS A 124 -1.12 -2.87 1.81
C HIS A 124 -1.42 -3.77 0.62
N PHE A 125 -1.21 -3.27 -0.59
CA PHE A 125 -1.34 -4.04 -1.82
C PHE A 125 0.00 -4.11 -2.53
N CYS A 126 0.66 -5.27 -2.47
CA CYS A 126 1.93 -5.51 -3.15
C CYS A 126 1.72 -6.28 -4.45
N PHE A 127 2.37 -5.82 -5.53
CA PHE A 127 2.26 -6.43 -6.85
C PHE A 127 3.57 -6.34 -7.65
N ILE A 128 3.73 -7.25 -8.61
CA ILE A 128 4.79 -7.16 -9.61
C ILE A 128 4.34 -6.19 -10.71
N PRO A 129 5.08 -5.12 -11.00
CA PRO A 129 4.71 -4.15 -12.04
C PRO A 129 5.03 -4.72 -13.43
N VAL A 130 4.02 -5.33 -14.06
CA VAL A 130 4.12 -6.03 -15.33
C VAL A 130 3.68 -5.14 -16.48
N ALA A 131 4.50 -5.05 -17.52
CA ALA A 131 4.24 -4.34 -18.76
C ALA A 131 4.45 -5.26 -19.97
N PRO A 132 3.84 -4.97 -21.15
CA PRO A 132 4.14 -5.69 -22.37
C PRO A 132 5.62 -5.59 -22.74
N ASP A 133 6.22 -6.69 -23.20
CA ASP A 133 7.57 -6.70 -23.73
C ASP A 133 7.55 -6.74 -25.26
N LEU A 134 7.57 -5.55 -25.87
CA LEU A 134 7.57 -5.40 -27.33
C LEU A 134 8.87 -5.90 -27.99
N LYS A 135 9.95 -6.02 -27.24
CA LYS A 135 11.25 -6.41 -27.76
C LYS A 135 11.46 -7.92 -27.79
N HIS A 136 11.05 -8.62 -26.72
CA HIS A 136 11.29 -10.06 -26.58
C HIS A 136 9.99 -10.87 -26.70
N GLY A 137 8.84 -10.21 -26.81
CA GLY A 137 7.51 -10.81 -26.76
C GLY A 137 7.04 -11.14 -25.33
N GLY A 138 5.72 -11.21 -25.13
CA GLY A 138 5.15 -11.52 -23.82
C GLY A 138 5.14 -10.36 -22.83
N GLU A 139 5.53 -10.62 -21.57
CA GLU A 139 5.45 -9.68 -20.46
C GLU A 139 6.83 -9.47 -19.79
N LYS A 140 7.09 -8.25 -19.34
CA LYS A 140 8.30 -7.88 -18.59
C LYS A 140 7.97 -7.17 -17.28
N ILE A 141 8.91 -7.18 -16.34
CA ILE A 141 8.84 -6.38 -15.13
C ILE A 141 9.40 -4.98 -15.44
N CYS A 142 8.55 -3.96 -15.36
CA CYS A 142 8.94 -2.59 -15.62
C CYS A 142 8.12 -1.57 -14.82
N ALA A 143 8.59 -1.22 -13.61
CA ALA A 143 7.89 -0.29 -12.73
C ALA A 143 7.79 1.15 -13.28
N SER A 144 8.66 1.56 -14.20
CA SER A 144 8.60 2.90 -14.80
C SER A 144 7.53 3.00 -15.90
N GLU A 145 7.25 1.90 -16.60
CA GLU A 145 6.18 1.86 -17.60
C GLU A 145 4.79 1.69 -16.95
N VAL A 146 4.70 0.99 -15.84
CA VAL A 146 3.43 0.76 -15.11
C VAL A 146 3.07 1.95 -14.22
N LEU A 147 4.00 2.45 -13.44
CA LEU A 147 3.80 3.56 -12.49
C LEU A 147 4.38 4.85 -13.07
N THR A 148 3.81 5.29 -14.18
CA THR A 148 4.14 6.54 -14.87
C THR A 148 3.63 7.75 -14.08
N GLN A 149 4.11 8.95 -14.43
CA GLN A 149 3.61 10.18 -13.83
C GLN A 149 2.12 10.39 -14.09
N SER A 150 1.63 10.03 -15.28
CA SER A 150 0.20 10.07 -15.62
C SER A 150 -0.60 9.11 -14.76
N GLU A 151 -0.11 7.88 -14.59
CA GLU A 151 -0.72 6.86 -13.72
C GLU A 151 -0.89 7.39 -12.29
N LEU A 152 0.17 7.97 -11.73
CA LEU A 152 0.15 8.50 -10.36
C LEU A 152 -0.80 9.71 -10.20
N ARG A 153 -0.89 10.57 -11.20
CA ARG A 153 -1.84 11.71 -11.19
C ARG A 153 -3.29 11.27 -11.25
N ASN A 154 -3.57 10.24 -12.05
CA ASN A 154 -4.93 9.76 -12.29
C ASN A 154 -5.41 8.75 -11.24
N PHE A 155 -4.54 8.27 -10.36
CA PHE A 155 -4.87 7.21 -9.40
C PHE A 155 -6.01 7.61 -8.46
N HIS A 156 -5.89 8.74 -7.77
CA HIS A 156 -6.91 9.17 -6.80
C HIS A 156 -8.26 9.47 -7.44
N PRO A 157 -8.36 10.24 -8.55
CA PRO A 157 -9.63 10.44 -9.24
C PRO A 157 -10.26 9.13 -9.75
N ALA A 158 -9.45 8.20 -10.27
CA ALA A 158 -9.94 6.92 -10.74
C ALA A 158 -10.45 6.03 -9.59
N LEU A 159 -9.75 6.01 -8.45
CA LEU A 159 -10.19 5.29 -7.26
C LEU A 159 -11.51 5.87 -6.71
N GLU A 160 -11.63 7.19 -6.62
CA GLU A 160 -12.87 7.86 -6.19
C GLU A 160 -14.04 7.49 -7.08
N LYS A 161 -13.85 7.57 -8.41
CA LYS A 161 -14.86 7.17 -9.39
C LYS A 161 -15.28 5.71 -9.19
N TYR A 162 -14.31 4.79 -9.07
CA TYR A 162 -14.58 3.37 -8.88
C TYR A 162 -15.33 3.06 -7.59
N LEU A 163 -14.98 3.73 -6.48
CA LEU A 163 -15.70 3.62 -5.19
C LEU A 163 -17.15 4.06 -5.34
N ASN A 164 -17.40 5.20 -5.99
CA ASN A 164 -18.75 5.75 -6.21
C ASN A 164 -19.59 4.80 -7.09
N GLU A 165 -19.02 4.25 -8.16
CA GLU A 165 -19.66 3.27 -9.04
C GLU A 165 -20.00 1.95 -8.32
N ASN A 166 -19.28 1.63 -7.25
CA ASN A 166 -19.51 0.45 -6.40
C ASN A 166 -20.29 0.77 -5.10
N GLY A 167 -21.02 1.89 -5.07
CA GLY A 167 -21.96 2.21 -4.01
C GLY A 167 -21.38 2.88 -2.77
N LEU A 168 -20.10 3.26 -2.77
CA LEU A 168 -19.46 4.04 -1.71
C LEU A 168 -19.21 5.48 -2.17
N ASN A 169 -20.13 6.37 -1.84
CA ASN A 169 -20.01 7.79 -2.16
C ASN A 169 -19.00 8.48 -1.21
N ILE A 170 -17.73 8.32 -1.50
CA ILE A 170 -16.61 8.78 -0.68
C ILE A 170 -15.69 9.65 -1.51
N LYS A 171 -15.30 10.80 -0.95
CA LYS A 171 -14.29 11.67 -1.55
C LYS A 171 -12.89 11.20 -1.14
N ILE A 172 -12.06 10.87 -2.12
CA ILE A 172 -10.65 10.53 -1.90
C ILE A 172 -9.81 11.81 -1.96
N LEU A 173 -9.23 12.17 -0.82
CA LEU A 173 -8.34 13.32 -0.76
C LEU A 173 -7.04 13.02 -1.53
N THR A 174 -6.78 13.79 -2.55
CA THR A 174 -5.43 13.90 -3.13
C THR A 174 -4.51 14.57 -2.12
N GLY A 175 -3.27 14.11 -2.01
CA GLY A 175 -2.31 14.72 -1.10
C GLY A 175 -2.11 16.22 -1.35
N THR A 176 -1.56 16.92 -0.36
CA THR A 176 -1.20 18.33 -0.45
C THR A 176 -0.19 18.56 -1.58
N THR A 177 -0.42 19.56 -2.42
CA THR A 177 0.52 19.94 -3.47
C THR A 177 1.78 20.58 -2.87
N LYS A 178 2.89 20.63 -3.60
CA LYS A 178 4.09 21.36 -3.17
C LYS A 178 3.80 22.84 -2.85
N ALA A 179 2.90 23.47 -3.58
CA ALA A 179 2.45 24.85 -3.34
C ALA A 179 1.71 25.01 -2.00
N GLN A 180 1.14 23.95 -1.48
CA GLN A 180 0.43 23.88 -0.18
C GLN A 180 1.31 23.33 0.96
N GLY A 181 2.63 23.33 0.78
CA GLY A 181 3.57 22.82 1.77
C GLY A 181 3.99 21.36 1.57
N GLY A 182 3.41 20.64 0.58
CA GLY A 182 3.73 19.24 0.29
C GLY A 182 3.14 18.25 1.30
N ASN A 183 3.33 16.96 1.02
CA ASN A 183 2.95 15.90 1.94
C ASN A 183 3.98 15.80 3.08
N ARG A 184 3.51 15.87 4.31
CA ARG A 184 4.35 15.61 5.50
C ARG A 184 4.74 14.14 5.55
N THR A 185 5.96 13.86 5.94
CA THR A 185 6.43 12.51 6.22
C THR A 185 5.80 11.98 7.51
N VAL A 186 5.76 10.67 7.69
CA VAL A 186 5.30 10.05 8.95
C VAL A 186 6.14 10.55 10.14
N SER A 187 7.44 10.73 9.95
CA SER A 187 8.33 11.26 10.99
C SER A 187 7.97 12.69 11.41
N GLU A 188 7.66 13.57 10.45
CA GLU A 188 7.21 14.94 10.74
C GLU A 188 5.86 14.97 11.48
N MET A 189 4.93 14.10 11.07
CA MET A 189 3.64 13.97 11.76
C MET A 189 3.77 13.43 13.19
N LYS A 190 4.74 12.53 13.44
CA LYS A 190 5.03 12.02 14.79
C LYS A 190 5.61 13.11 15.69
N LEU A 191 6.61 13.83 15.21
CA LEU A 191 7.22 14.96 15.94
C LEU A 191 6.18 16.00 16.32
N GLU A 192 5.27 16.33 15.43
CA GLU A 192 4.20 17.31 15.69
C GLU A 192 3.22 16.81 16.78
N ARG A 193 2.85 15.51 16.74
CA ARG A 193 2.02 14.91 17.81
C ARG A 193 2.71 14.94 19.17
N GLU A 194 3.99 14.61 19.23
CA GLU A 194 4.78 14.64 20.45
C GLU A 194 4.89 16.07 21.01
N GLN A 195 5.06 17.07 20.15
CA GLN A 195 5.08 18.48 20.54
C GLN A 195 3.73 18.94 21.08
N ILE A 196 2.62 18.61 20.40
CA ILE A 196 1.27 18.95 20.87
C ILE A 196 1.00 18.32 22.24
N TYR A 197 1.32 17.01 22.39
CA TYR A 197 1.12 16.30 23.65
C TYR A 197 1.94 16.90 24.81
N SER A 198 3.19 17.30 24.55
CA SER A 198 4.03 17.95 25.54
C SER A 198 3.50 19.35 25.95
N MET A 199 2.91 20.08 24.99
CA MET A 199 2.31 21.40 25.28
C MET A 199 1.02 21.27 26.10
N ASP A 200 0.20 20.25 25.83
CA ASP A 200 -1.03 20.02 26.61
C ASP A 200 -0.73 19.56 28.02
N LEU A 201 0.27 18.70 28.24
CA LEU A 201 0.74 18.32 29.56
C LEU A 201 1.30 19.51 30.35
N CYS A 202 1.88 20.52 29.69
CA CYS A 202 2.31 21.74 30.34
C CYS A 202 1.14 22.65 30.72
N ARG A 203 0.04 22.63 29.98
CA ARG A 203 -1.17 23.43 30.29
C ARG A 203 -1.99 22.87 31.43
N GLU A 204 -2.00 21.55 31.63
CA GLU A 204 -2.73 20.91 32.74
C GLU A 204 -2.02 21.03 34.11
N ARG A 205 -0.80 21.57 34.17
CA ARG A 205 -0.01 21.74 35.38
C ARG A 205 -0.10 23.16 36.00
N TRP A 206 -0.93 24.03 35.45
CA TRP A 206 -1.23 25.39 35.95
C TRP A 206 -2.75 25.54 36.09
#